data_86648ebb2dcb674bfec6da5d2e6bb9a7
#
_entry.id   86648ebb2dcb674bfec6da5d2e6bb9a7
#
_cell.length_a   1.000
_cell.length_b   1.000
_cell.length_c   1.000
_cell.angle_alpha   90.00
_cell.angle_beta   90.00
_cell.angle_gamma   90.00
#
_symmetry.space_group_name_H-M   'P 1'
#
loop_
_entity.id
_entity.type
_entity.pdbx_description
1 polymer ?
#
loop_
_entity_poly.entity_id
_entity_poly.type
_entity_poly.pdbx_seq_one_letter_code
_entity_poly.pdbx_strand_id
1 'polypeptide(L)'
;EWTPIGDMRLSEKDANEKMSMNTHLHILEAYTNLYRAWPSFRLKERLVNLVNIVLDRIYDPTTGHMGLFFGYSFGHDIEASWLVQDAAEASSDAELIARTRTVTQHMAHAAMEGLQADGSMIYEQREDGTLDTERHWWVQAETVVGLLRLGLRYSDNKTIEASIRCFDYICNHLVDRKGGEWFWSCYADGTINRRDDKAGIWKCPYHNSRMCFEIIRQLKNNSKP
;
A
#
# COMPACT_ATOMS: atom_id res chain seq x y z
N GLU A 1 -16.04 -20.69 -20.80
CA GLU A 1 -16.93 -20.54 -19.62
C GLU A 1 -16.06 -20.53 -18.37
N TRP A 2 -16.36 -19.66 -17.42
CA TRP A 2 -15.67 -19.57 -16.14
C TRP A 2 -16.38 -20.51 -15.16
N THR A 3 -15.71 -21.58 -14.77
CA THR A 3 -16.22 -22.50 -13.73
C THR A 3 -15.81 -22.00 -12.35
N PRO A 4 -16.70 -22.00 -11.34
CA PRO A 4 -16.32 -21.70 -9.97
C PRO A 4 -15.21 -22.66 -9.49
N ILE A 5 -14.19 -22.10 -8.85
CA ILE A 5 -13.11 -22.85 -8.22
C ILE A 5 -13.43 -22.92 -6.72
N GLY A 6 -13.41 -24.11 -6.12
CA GLY A 6 -13.75 -24.30 -4.70
C GLY A 6 -12.68 -23.76 -3.76
N ASP A 7 -11.42 -23.84 -4.13
CA ASP A 7 -10.30 -23.25 -3.40
C ASP A 7 -9.59 -22.25 -4.31
N MET A 8 -9.64 -20.97 -3.94
CA MET A 8 -9.05 -19.85 -4.70
C MET A 8 -7.74 -19.35 -4.09
N ARG A 9 -7.24 -20.00 -3.05
CA ARG A 9 -6.00 -19.59 -2.38
C ARG A 9 -4.80 -19.81 -3.30
N LEU A 10 -3.88 -18.87 -3.30
CA LEU A 10 -2.58 -19.01 -3.94
C LEU A 10 -1.59 -19.77 -3.04
N SER A 11 -1.82 -19.76 -1.74
CA SER A 11 -1.03 -20.47 -0.72
C SER A 11 -1.86 -20.70 0.54
N GLU A 12 -1.31 -21.46 1.48
CA GLU A 12 -1.92 -21.68 2.80
C GLU A 12 -2.01 -20.41 3.66
N LYS A 13 -1.29 -19.36 3.28
CA LYS A 13 -1.34 -18.05 3.95
C LYS A 13 -2.54 -17.20 3.51
N ASP A 14 -3.27 -17.60 2.46
CA ASP A 14 -4.40 -16.85 1.94
C ASP A 14 -5.72 -17.30 2.55
N ALA A 15 -6.64 -16.35 2.74
CA ALA A 15 -8.04 -16.67 2.99
C ALA A 15 -8.71 -17.17 1.69
N ASN A 16 -9.56 -18.19 1.80
CA ASN A 16 -10.33 -18.71 0.66
C ASN A 16 -11.60 -17.87 0.46
N GLU A 17 -11.44 -16.66 -0.04
CA GLU A 17 -12.53 -15.72 -0.20
C GLU A 17 -12.73 -15.29 -1.65
N LYS A 18 -14.00 -15.10 -2.04
CA LYS A 18 -14.38 -14.73 -3.42
C LYS A 18 -13.90 -13.36 -3.85
N MET A 19 -13.66 -12.47 -2.91
CA MET A 19 -13.22 -11.10 -3.17
C MET A 19 -12.23 -10.70 -2.09
N SER A 20 -10.99 -10.43 -2.47
CA SER A 20 -9.98 -9.94 -1.55
C SER A 20 -9.60 -8.49 -1.88
N MET A 21 -9.40 -7.70 -0.85
CA MET A 21 -8.92 -6.32 -0.96
C MET A 21 -7.58 -6.26 -1.71
N ASN A 22 -6.64 -7.14 -1.34
CA ASN A 22 -5.31 -7.21 -1.93
C ASN A 22 -5.36 -7.44 -3.46
N THR A 23 -6.16 -8.43 -3.92
CA THR A 23 -6.32 -8.70 -5.37
C THR A 23 -6.90 -7.49 -6.11
N HIS A 24 -7.92 -6.82 -5.54
CA HIS A 24 -8.52 -5.64 -6.18
C HIS A 24 -7.53 -4.50 -6.28
N LEU A 25 -6.72 -4.27 -5.27
CA LEU A 25 -5.72 -3.22 -5.23
C LEU A 25 -4.63 -3.42 -6.30
N HIS A 26 -4.12 -4.64 -6.43
CA HIS A 26 -3.09 -4.92 -7.44
C HIS A 26 -3.63 -4.95 -8.88
N ILE A 27 -4.87 -5.39 -9.09
CA ILE A 27 -5.52 -5.26 -10.41
C ILE A 27 -5.75 -3.77 -10.74
N LEU A 28 -6.15 -2.96 -9.76
CA LEU A 28 -6.30 -1.51 -9.91
C LEU A 28 -4.98 -0.87 -10.37
N GLU A 29 -3.88 -1.20 -9.72
CA GLU A 29 -2.55 -0.71 -10.08
C GLU A 29 -2.16 -1.13 -11.50
N ALA A 30 -2.33 -2.41 -11.82
CA ALA A 30 -2.04 -2.93 -13.15
C ALA A 30 -2.85 -2.22 -14.25
N TYR A 31 -4.15 -2.00 -14.01
CA TYR A 31 -5.02 -1.29 -14.96
C TYR A 31 -4.68 0.20 -15.06
N THR A 32 -4.25 0.83 -13.97
CA THR A 32 -3.79 2.22 -13.97
C THR A 32 -2.56 2.39 -14.88
N ASN A 33 -1.57 1.52 -14.74
CA ASN A 33 -0.36 1.56 -15.53
C ASN A 33 -0.64 1.20 -17.00
N LEU A 34 -1.48 0.19 -17.25
CA LEU A 34 -1.89 -0.17 -18.60
C LEU A 34 -2.68 0.96 -19.27
N TYR A 35 -3.57 1.65 -18.54
CA TYR A 35 -4.34 2.75 -19.10
C TYR A 35 -3.46 3.94 -19.49
N ARG A 36 -2.39 4.21 -18.74
CA ARG A 36 -1.40 5.24 -19.11
C ARG A 36 -0.66 4.91 -20.40
N ALA A 37 -0.37 3.62 -20.62
CA ALA A 37 0.33 3.15 -21.82
C ALA A 37 -0.62 2.96 -23.02
N TRP A 38 -1.85 2.57 -22.75
CA TRP A 38 -2.87 2.26 -23.75
C TRP A 38 -4.25 2.77 -23.32
N PRO A 39 -4.56 4.06 -23.54
CA PRO A 39 -5.82 4.68 -23.12
C PRO A 39 -6.97 4.21 -24.00
N SER A 40 -7.68 3.17 -23.60
CA SER A 40 -8.91 2.70 -24.26
C SER A 40 -10.13 2.98 -23.40
N PHE A 41 -11.28 3.24 -24.04
CA PHE A 41 -12.54 3.49 -23.35
C PHE A 41 -12.92 2.34 -22.43
N ARG A 42 -12.85 1.10 -22.92
CA ARG A 42 -13.18 -0.10 -22.14
C ARG A 42 -12.27 -0.27 -20.91
N LEU A 43 -11.00 0.06 -21.04
CA LEU A 43 -10.07 -0.02 -19.91
C LEU A 43 -10.37 1.07 -18.89
N LYS A 44 -10.71 2.28 -19.33
CA LYS A 44 -11.16 3.36 -18.44
C LYS A 44 -12.39 2.97 -17.63
N GLU A 45 -13.41 2.39 -18.27
CA GLU A 45 -14.61 1.91 -17.57
C GLU A 45 -14.26 0.88 -16.49
N ARG A 46 -13.35 -0.07 -16.77
CA ARG A 46 -12.93 -1.07 -15.80
C ARG A 46 -12.11 -0.46 -14.66
N LEU A 47 -11.25 0.51 -14.96
CA LEU A 47 -10.47 1.23 -13.95
C LEU A 47 -11.39 2.02 -13.00
N VAL A 48 -12.32 2.81 -13.55
CA VAL A 48 -13.31 3.55 -12.77
C VAL A 48 -14.16 2.62 -11.90
N ASN A 49 -14.59 1.48 -12.46
CA ASN A 49 -15.33 0.48 -11.70
C ASN A 49 -14.54 -0.10 -10.52
N LEU A 50 -13.23 -0.38 -10.71
CA LEU A 50 -12.37 -0.85 -9.62
C LEU A 50 -12.19 0.20 -8.53
N VAL A 51 -12.01 1.49 -8.88
CA VAL A 51 -11.98 2.57 -7.90
C VAL A 51 -13.28 2.58 -7.10
N ASN A 52 -14.44 2.53 -7.76
CA ASN A 52 -15.73 2.52 -7.07
C ASN A 52 -15.92 1.29 -6.17
N ILE A 53 -15.45 0.11 -6.58
CA ILE A 53 -15.48 -1.09 -5.72
C ILE A 53 -14.68 -0.84 -4.42
N VAL A 54 -13.50 -0.25 -4.51
CA VAL A 54 -12.73 0.08 -3.30
C VAL A 54 -13.49 1.06 -2.42
N LEU A 55 -14.02 2.14 -2.99
CA LEU A 55 -14.72 3.19 -2.25
C LEU A 55 -16.05 2.75 -1.63
N ASP A 56 -16.78 1.83 -2.30
CA ASP A 56 -18.17 1.49 -1.94
C ASP A 56 -18.28 0.15 -1.20
N ARG A 57 -17.27 -0.72 -1.30
CA ARG A 57 -17.37 -2.10 -0.83
C ARG A 57 -16.24 -2.55 0.10
N ILE A 58 -15.06 -1.92 -0.02
CA ILE A 58 -13.87 -2.34 0.72
C ILE A 58 -13.54 -1.34 1.83
N TYR A 59 -13.65 -0.05 1.54
CA TYR A 59 -13.40 1.02 2.49
C TYR A 59 -14.52 1.13 3.54
N ASP A 60 -14.16 1.21 4.81
CA ASP A 60 -15.09 1.51 5.91
C ASP A 60 -15.01 3.01 6.27
N PRO A 61 -16.06 3.79 5.99
CA PRO A 61 -16.06 5.22 6.29
C PRO A 61 -16.08 5.54 7.79
N THR A 62 -16.40 4.57 8.65
CA THR A 62 -16.45 4.75 10.10
C THR A 62 -15.06 4.75 10.72
N THR A 63 -14.21 3.83 10.28
CA THR A 63 -12.86 3.63 10.81
C THR A 63 -11.78 4.27 9.93
N GLY A 64 -12.04 4.42 8.64
CA GLY A 64 -11.05 4.86 7.66
C GLY A 64 -10.19 3.73 7.09
N HIS A 65 -10.33 2.52 7.61
CA HIS A 65 -9.57 1.35 7.15
C HIS A 65 -10.25 0.65 5.98
N MET A 66 -9.47 -0.16 5.26
CA MET A 66 -10.01 -1.14 4.35
C MET A 66 -10.31 -2.43 5.09
N GLY A 67 -11.55 -2.93 4.95
CA GLY A 67 -11.95 -4.21 5.52
C GLY A 67 -11.12 -5.35 4.94
N LEU A 68 -10.37 -6.02 5.80
CA LEU A 68 -9.94 -7.39 5.61
C LEU A 68 -11.00 -8.31 6.20
N PHE A 69 -11.07 -9.56 5.75
CA PHE A 69 -12.03 -10.53 6.28
C PHE A 69 -11.93 -10.71 7.79
N PHE A 70 -10.77 -10.42 8.39
CA PHE A 70 -10.43 -10.69 9.78
C PHE A 70 -9.61 -9.56 10.43
N GLY A 71 -9.95 -8.30 10.19
CA GLY A 71 -9.25 -7.16 10.73
C GLY A 71 -8.89 -6.13 9.66
N TYR A 72 -7.81 -5.37 9.87
CA TYR A 72 -7.29 -4.43 8.88
C TYR A 72 -5.76 -4.35 8.92
N SER A 73 -5.17 -3.97 7.81
CA SER A 73 -3.71 -3.87 7.66
C SER A 73 -3.29 -2.43 7.41
N PHE A 74 -2.51 -1.88 8.31
CA PHE A 74 -1.94 -0.53 8.17
C PHE A 74 -1.11 -0.40 6.87
N GLY A 75 -0.43 -1.50 6.48
CA GLY A 75 0.33 -1.54 5.24
C GLY A 75 -0.55 -1.41 4.00
N HIS A 76 -1.67 -2.13 3.95
CA HIS A 76 -2.58 -2.05 2.81
C HIS A 76 -3.35 -0.72 2.78
N ASP A 77 -3.71 -0.16 3.93
CA ASP A 77 -4.38 1.13 4.01
C ASP A 77 -3.50 2.25 3.46
N ILE A 78 -2.23 2.29 3.89
CA ILE A 78 -1.30 3.30 3.38
C ILE A 78 -0.99 3.08 1.89
N GLU A 79 -0.86 1.85 1.41
CA GLU A 79 -0.70 1.51 0.00
C GLU A 79 -1.91 1.94 -0.82
N ALA A 80 -3.11 1.59 -0.39
CA ALA A 80 -4.35 1.96 -1.08
C ALA A 80 -4.55 3.47 -1.12
N SER A 81 -4.17 4.20 -0.07
CA SER A 81 -4.33 5.64 0.00
C SER A 81 -3.70 6.38 -1.18
N TRP A 82 -2.62 5.85 -1.74
CA TRP A 82 -1.99 6.46 -2.90
C TRP A 82 -2.30 5.77 -4.22
N LEU A 83 -2.48 4.44 -4.25
CA LEU A 83 -2.83 3.70 -5.48
C LEU A 83 -4.23 4.06 -5.99
N VAL A 84 -5.21 4.15 -5.08
CA VAL A 84 -6.60 4.48 -5.44
C VAL A 84 -6.70 5.92 -5.96
N GLN A 85 -5.99 6.84 -5.33
CA GLN A 85 -5.92 8.23 -5.80
C GLN A 85 -5.22 8.33 -7.17
N ASP A 86 -4.13 7.58 -7.35
CA ASP A 86 -3.37 7.52 -8.60
C ASP A 86 -4.22 6.98 -9.77
N ALA A 87 -5.06 5.99 -9.50
CA ALA A 87 -6.02 5.43 -10.45
C ALA A 87 -7.11 6.44 -10.85
N ALA A 88 -7.67 7.14 -9.87
CA ALA A 88 -8.67 8.18 -10.12
C ALA A 88 -8.07 9.31 -10.97
N GLU A 89 -6.87 9.77 -10.63
CA GLU A 89 -6.17 10.81 -11.40
C GLU A 89 -5.86 10.38 -12.83
N ALA A 90 -5.46 9.12 -13.03
CA ALA A 90 -5.23 8.56 -14.37
C ALA A 90 -6.51 8.56 -15.22
N SER A 91 -7.68 8.33 -14.61
CA SER A 91 -8.97 8.34 -15.32
C SER A 91 -9.36 9.71 -15.87
N SER A 92 -8.80 10.79 -15.32
CA SER A 92 -9.17 12.18 -15.62
C SER A 92 -10.65 12.50 -15.38
N ASP A 93 -11.30 11.78 -14.47
CA ASP A 93 -12.69 12.02 -14.06
C ASP A 93 -12.67 12.93 -12.82
N ALA A 94 -13.12 14.18 -12.99
CA ALA A 94 -13.00 15.21 -11.95
C ALA A 94 -13.83 14.91 -10.69
N GLU A 95 -15.02 14.32 -10.85
CA GLU A 95 -15.89 13.94 -9.74
C GLU A 95 -15.29 12.78 -8.96
N LEU A 96 -14.82 11.74 -9.67
CA LEU A 96 -14.14 10.60 -9.07
C LEU A 96 -12.88 11.02 -8.34
N ILE A 97 -12.07 11.91 -8.93
CA ILE A 97 -10.84 12.44 -8.30
C ILE A 97 -11.18 13.16 -7.00
N ALA A 98 -12.21 14.02 -7.00
CA ALA A 98 -12.62 14.77 -5.82
C ALA A 98 -13.10 13.84 -4.69
N ARG A 99 -13.98 12.87 -5.02
CA ARG A 99 -14.47 11.87 -4.08
C ARG A 99 -13.34 11.02 -3.50
N THR A 100 -12.48 10.52 -4.36
CA THR A 100 -11.34 9.67 -3.98
C THR A 100 -10.38 10.38 -3.06
N ARG A 101 -10.13 11.69 -3.29
CA ARG A 101 -9.21 12.48 -2.47
C ARG A 101 -9.59 12.50 -0.98
N THR A 102 -10.87 12.68 -0.67
CA THR A 102 -11.35 12.69 0.72
C THR A 102 -11.17 11.31 1.38
N VAL A 103 -11.54 10.25 0.66
CA VAL A 103 -11.44 8.87 1.16
C VAL A 103 -9.98 8.47 1.38
N THR A 104 -9.12 8.70 0.41
CA THR A 104 -7.70 8.31 0.49
C THR A 104 -6.93 9.10 1.55
N GLN A 105 -7.32 10.36 1.80
CA GLN A 105 -6.77 11.11 2.93
C GLN A 105 -7.17 10.48 4.27
N HIS A 106 -8.45 10.10 4.45
CA HIS A 106 -8.93 9.44 5.66
C HIS A 106 -8.22 8.08 5.85
N MET A 107 -8.11 7.31 4.78
CA MET A 107 -7.41 6.02 4.75
C MET A 107 -5.94 6.15 5.17
N ALA A 108 -5.23 7.17 4.66
CA ALA A 108 -3.84 7.43 5.04
C ALA A 108 -3.71 7.81 6.54
N HIS A 109 -4.65 8.60 7.07
CA HIS A 109 -4.64 8.96 8.49
C HIS A 109 -4.96 7.75 9.39
N ALA A 110 -5.90 6.89 9.00
CA ALA A 110 -6.17 5.64 9.71
C ALA A 110 -4.92 4.72 9.71
N ALA A 111 -4.25 4.58 8.57
CA ALA A 111 -3.00 3.83 8.50
C ALA A 111 -1.93 4.35 9.47
N MET A 112 -1.87 5.68 9.69
CA MET A 112 -0.89 6.29 10.61
C MET A 112 -1.07 5.87 12.07
N GLU A 113 -2.18 5.25 12.45
CA GLU A 113 -2.36 4.65 13.78
C GLU A 113 -1.33 3.53 14.04
N GLY A 114 -0.85 2.89 12.98
CA GLY A 114 0.22 1.89 13.05
C GLY A 114 1.64 2.45 13.14
N LEU A 115 1.85 3.78 13.00
CA LEU A 115 3.18 4.38 13.08
C LEU A 115 3.76 4.32 14.49
N GLN A 116 5.04 3.97 14.55
CA GLN A 116 5.78 3.87 15.80
C GLN A 116 6.75 5.05 15.98
N ALA A 117 7.19 5.25 17.21
CA ALA A 117 8.10 6.35 17.56
C ALA A 117 9.45 6.28 16.82
N ASP A 118 9.90 5.07 16.44
CA ASP A 118 11.11 4.84 15.65
C ASP A 118 10.96 5.12 14.15
N GLY A 119 9.75 5.51 13.71
CA GLY A 119 9.40 5.79 12.33
C GLY A 119 8.89 4.59 11.55
N SER A 120 8.93 3.38 12.13
CA SER A 120 8.39 2.18 11.49
C SER A 120 6.86 2.12 11.54
N MET A 121 6.27 1.27 10.71
CA MET A 121 4.85 0.92 10.69
C MET A 121 4.69 -0.54 11.10
N ILE A 122 3.78 -0.83 12.04
CA ILE A 122 3.40 -2.21 12.36
C ILE A 122 2.51 -2.80 11.25
N TYR A 123 2.39 -4.13 11.22
CA TYR A 123 1.77 -4.81 10.09
C TYR A 123 0.25 -4.67 10.07
N GLU A 124 -0.45 -5.21 11.08
CA GLU A 124 -1.91 -5.31 11.05
C GLU A 124 -2.53 -5.36 12.45
N GLN A 125 -3.83 -5.10 12.51
CA GLN A 125 -4.68 -5.45 13.65
C GLN A 125 -5.63 -6.56 13.22
N ARG A 126 -5.64 -7.65 14.00
CA ARG A 126 -6.52 -8.79 13.80
C ARG A 126 -7.93 -8.52 14.33
N GLU A 127 -8.89 -9.36 13.96
CA GLU A 127 -10.29 -9.23 14.37
C GLU A 127 -10.49 -9.22 15.89
N ASP A 128 -9.67 -9.96 16.63
CA ASP A 128 -9.69 -10.00 18.10
C ASP A 128 -9.03 -8.77 18.77
N GLY A 129 -8.58 -7.79 17.97
CA GLY A 129 -7.91 -6.58 18.43
C GLY A 129 -6.42 -6.76 18.70
N THR A 130 -5.86 -7.96 18.53
CA THR A 130 -4.40 -8.15 18.67
C THR A 130 -3.64 -7.50 17.53
N LEU A 131 -2.50 -6.88 17.88
CA LEU A 131 -1.62 -6.25 16.91
C LEU A 131 -0.52 -7.20 16.48
N ASP A 132 -0.37 -7.39 15.17
CA ASP A 132 0.85 -7.93 14.62
C ASP A 132 1.86 -6.78 14.47
N THR A 133 2.85 -6.80 15.36
CA THR A 133 3.83 -5.73 15.49
C THR A 133 5.09 -5.96 14.68
N GLU A 134 5.14 -6.95 13.79
CA GLU A 134 6.26 -7.11 12.85
C GLU A 134 6.33 -5.92 11.87
N ARG A 135 7.55 -5.52 11.54
CA ARG A 135 7.84 -4.47 10.56
C ARG A 135 8.21 -5.12 9.24
N HIS A 136 7.19 -5.50 8.46
CA HIS A 136 7.38 -6.13 7.15
C HIS A 136 7.98 -5.16 6.15
N TRP A 137 8.87 -5.65 5.28
CA TRP A 137 9.61 -4.85 4.28
C TRP A 137 8.69 -4.04 3.38
N TRP A 138 7.61 -4.65 2.90
CA TRP A 138 6.69 -4.01 1.98
C TRP A 138 5.84 -2.94 2.66
N VAL A 139 5.43 -3.17 3.91
CA VAL A 139 4.70 -2.19 4.72
C VAL A 139 5.52 -0.92 4.88
N GLN A 140 6.83 -1.05 5.19
CA GLN A 140 7.70 0.12 5.30
C GLN A 140 7.86 0.84 3.96
N ALA A 141 8.04 0.10 2.86
CA ALA A 141 8.15 0.69 1.52
C ALA A 141 6.90 1.49 1.15
N GLU A 142 5.70 0.92 1.40
CA GLU A 142 4.43 1.60 1.13
C GLU A 142 4.19 2.80 2.06
N THR A 143 4.62 2.69 3.30
CA THR A 143 4.56 3.80 4.27
C THR A 143 5.37 5.00 3.79
N VAL A 144 6.59 4.77 3.30
CA VAL A 144 7.42 5.86 2.75
C VAL A 144 6.70 6.55 1.59
N VAL A 145 6.14 5.79 0.65
CA VAL A 145 5.46 6.36 -0.53
C VAL A 145 4.18 7.09 -0.14
N GLY A 146 3.33 6.44 0.64
CA GLY A 146 2.02 6.98 1.03
C GLY A 146 2.15 8.28 1.82
N LEU A 147 3.03 8.30 2.84
CA LEU A 147 3.28 9.50 3.64
C LEU A 147 3.93 10.61 2.82
N LEU A 148 4.90 10.30 1.94
CA LEU A 148 5.50 11.32 1.08
C LEU A 148 4.46 11.96 0.17
N ARG A 149 3.61 11.16 -0.47
CA ARG A 149 2.57 11.67 -1.37
C ARG A 149 1.50 12.47 -0.63
N LEU A 150 1.11 12.02 0.57
CA LEU A 150 0.18 12.75 1.43
C LEU A 150 0.77 14.11 1.84
N GLY A 151 1.99 14.10 2.40
CA GLY A 151 2.66 15.31 2.86
C GLY A 151 2.89 16.33 1.76
N LEU A 152 3.35 15.90 0.58
CA LEU A 152 3.53 16.79 -0.58
C LEU A 152 2.21 17.37 -1.08
N ARG A 153 1.14 16.57 -1.11
CA ARG A 153 -0.19 17.00 -1.58
C ARG A 153 -0.78 18.10 -0.72
N TYR A 154 -0.62 18.00 0.60
CA TYR A 154 -1.21 18.93 1.57
C TYR A 154 -0.20 19.91 2.16
N SER A 155 1.05 19.92 1.68
CA SER A 155 2.15 20.75 2.20
C SER A 155 2.37 20.53 3.71
N ASP A 156 2.22 19.29 4.16
CA ASP A 156 2.40 18.88 5.56
C ASP A 156 3.83 18.34 5.78
N ASN A 157 4.70 19.23 6.28
CA ASN A 157 6.08 18.89 6.58
C ASN A 157 6.22 17.78 7.63
N LYS A 158 5.31 17.67 8.60
CA LYS A 158 5.37 16.59 9.62
C LYS A 158 5.16 15.23 9.01
N THR A 159 4.24 15.12 8.07
CA THR A 159 4.00 13.86 7.32
C THR A 159 5.18 13.54 6.40
N ILE A 160 5.80 14.54 5.76
CA ILE A 160 7.03 14.34 4.99
C ILE A 160 8.18 13.85 5.88
N GLU A 161 8.37 14.44 7.05
CA GLU A 161 9.38 14.00 8.03
C GLU A 161 9.11 12.59 8.53
N ALA A 162 7.85 12.20 8.72
CA ALA A 162 7.49 10.81 9.07
C ALA A 162 7.89 9.82 7.96
N SER A 163 7.67 10.18 6.69
CA SER A 163 8.16 9.40 5.55
C SER A 163 9.68 9.23 5.57
N ILE A 164 10.42 10.30 5.83
CA ILE A 164 11.88 10.27 5.92
C ILE A 164 12.33 9.35 7.07
N ARG A 165 11.72 9.45 8.26
CA ARG A 165 12.04 8.56 9.39
C ARG A 165 11.79 7.09 9.05
N CYS A 166 10.70 6.78 8.33
CA CYS A 166 10.43 5.42 7.89
C CYS A 166 11.49 4.93 6.87
N PHE A 167 11.93 5.79 5.96
CA PHE A 167 13.02 5.48 5.05
C PHE A 167 14.35 5.21 5.79
N ASP A 168 14.66 6.02 6.80
CA ASP A 168 15.84 5.80 7.66
C ASP A 168 15.73 4.47 8.42
N TYR A 169 14.52 4.12 8.90
CA TYR A 169 14.27 2.81 9.52
C TYR A 169 14.59 1.67 8.55
N ILE A 170 14.12 1.73 7.30
CA ILE A 170 14.42 0.75 6.26
C ILE A 170 15.93 0.60 6.08
N CYS A 171 16.63 1.72 5.92
CA CYS A 171 18.09 1.73 5.69
C CYS A 171 18.90 1.13 6.83
N ASN A 172 18.43 1.28 8.07
CA ASN A 172 19.14 0.85 9.26
C ASN A 172 18.78 -0.57 9.71
N HIS A 173 17.57 -1.06 9.40
CA HIS A 173 17.07 -2.33 9.94
C HIS A 173 16.73 -3.37 8.88
N LEU A 174 16.26 -2.99 7.70
CA LEU A 174 15.77 -3.95 6.71
C LEU A 174 16.77 -4.23 5.59
N VAL A 175 17.61 -3.27 5.22
CA VAL A 175 18.59 -3.44 4.13
C VAL A 175 19.72 -4.34 4.57
N ASP A 176 19.88 -5.52 3.93
CA ASP A 176 21.06 -6.38 4.16
C ASP A 176 22.23 -5.91 3.29
N ARG A 177 23.12 -5.10 3.89
CA ARG A 177 24.28 -4.55 3.20
C ARG A 177 25.37 -5.58 2.87
N LYS A 178 25.29 -6.79 3.46
CA LYS A 178 26.27 -7.87 3.21
C LYS A 178 25.78 -8.88 2.19
N GLY A 179 24.54 -9.34 2.35
CA GLY A 179 23.95 -10.38 1.51
C GLY A 179 23.09 -9.84 0.37
N GLY A 180 22.92 -8.53 0.29
CA GLY A 180 21.99 -7.90 -0.67
C GLY A 180 20.54 -8.14 -0.31
N GLU A 181 19.63 -7.44 -1.01
CA GLU A 181 18.18 -7.44 -0.76
C GLU A 181 17.80 -6.96 0.66
N TRP A 182 16.52 -6.84 0.93
CA TRP A 182 16.02 -6.51 2.27
C TRP A 182 15.62 -7.79 3.00
N PHE A 183 15.72 -7.78 4.34
CA PHE A 183 15.14 -8.84 5.16
C PHE A 183 13.59 -8.82 5.02
N TRP A 184 12.95 -9.94 5.33
CA TRP A 184 11.49 -10.05 5.29
C TRP A 184 10.81 -9.08 6.26
N SER A 185 11.27 -9.07 7.50
CA SER A 185 10.75 -8.19 8.56
C SER A 185 11.77 -8.00 9.67
N CYS A 186 11.42 -7.08 10.57
CA CYS A 186 12.06 -6.85 11.84
C CYS A 186 11.02 -6.99 12.95
N TYR A 187 11.36 -7.69 14.03
CA TYR A 187 10.48 -7.81 15.19
C TYR A 187 10.42 -6.52 16.01
N ALA A 188 9.45 -6.43 16.93
CA ALA A 188 9.26 -5.26 17.78
C ALA A 188 10.47 -4.89 18.64
N ASP A 189 11.29 -5.88 19.00
CA ASP A 189 12.54 -5.70 19.76
C ASP A 189 13.75 -5.29 18.92
N GLY A 190 13.55 -5.08 17.61
CA GLY A 190 14.59 -4.71 16.66
C GLY A 190 15.37 -5.91 16.08
N THR A 191 15.07 -7.13 16.47
CA THR A 191 15.72 -8.31 15.89
C THR A 191 15.24 -8.61 14.49
N ILE A 192 16.16 -9.07 13.64
CA ILE A 192 15.85 -9.39 12.23
C ILE A 192 15.18 -10.75 12.14
N ASN A 193 14.07 -10.82 11.42
CA ASN A 193 13.47 -12.09 11.01
C ASN A 193 14.37 -12.79 10.00
N ARG A 194 14.97 -13.91 10.43
CA ARG A 194 15.84 -14.77 9.62
C ARG A 194 15.18 -16.10 9.27
N ARG A 195 13.90 -16.27 9.59
CA ARG A 195 13.13 -17.49 9.30
C ARG A 195 12.56 -17.46 7.89
N ASP A 196 12.10 -16.25 7.47
CA ASP A 196 11.54 -16.06 6.15
C ASP A 196 12.61 -15.67 5.14
N ASP A 197 12.41 -16.15 3.90
CA ASP A 197 13.33 -15.91 2.80
C ASP A 197 13.32 -14.44 2.35
N LYS A 198 14.49 -13.94 1.96
CA LYS A 198 14.62 -12.59 1.37
C LYS A 198 14.07 -12.49 -0.06
N ALA A 199 13.85 -13.63 -0.72
CA ALA A 199 13.20 -13.73 -2.02
C ALA A 199 12.40 -15.03 -2.10
N GLY A 200 11.21 -14.97 -2.66
CA GLY A 200 10.31 -16.12 -2.74
C GLY A 200 9.02 -15.77 -3.46
N ILE A 201 8.02 -16.64 -3.38
CA ILE A 201 6.74 -16.48 -4.07
C ILE A 201 6.03 -15.16 -3.69
N TRP A 202 6.18 -14.72 -2.43
CA TRP A 202 5.55 -13.50 -1.91
C TRP A 202 6.49 -12.30 -1.81
N LYS A 203 7.79 -12.50 -2.04
CA LYS A 203 8.79 -11.44 -1.92
C LYS A 203 9.72 -11.42 -3.13
N CYS A 204 9.57 -10.38 -3.91
CA CYS A 204 10.49 -9.99 -4.97
C CYS A 204 10.78 -8.48 -4.84
N PRO A 205 11.69 -7.88 -5.62
CA PRO A 205 12.00 -6.46 -5.52
C PRO A 205 10.88 -5.55 -6.06
N TYR A 206 9.62 -5.89 -5.87
CA TYR A 206 8.46 -5.14 -6.34
C TYR A 206 8.22 -3.88 -5.48
N HIS A 207 7.90 -4.02 -4.19
CA HIS A 207 7.59 -2.88 -3.33
C HIS A 207 8.79 -1.96 -3.11
N ASN A 208 9.97 -2.52 -2.86
CA ASN A 208 11.18 -1.72 -2.63
C ASN A 208 11.64 -0.95 -3.89
N SER A 209 11.59 -1.56 -5.08
CA SER A 209 11.91 -0.84 -6.32
C SER A 209 10.84 0.18 -6.68
N ARG A 210 9.53 -0.15 -6.49
CA ARG A 210 8.42 0.78 -6.68
C ARG A 210 8.57 2.01 -5.79
N MET A 211 8.88 1.82 -4.50
CA MET A 211 9.19 2.91 -3.57
C MET A 211 10.28 3.83 -4.14
N CYS A 212 11.41 3.27 -4.57
CA CYS A 212 12.51 4.07 -5.14
C CYS A 212 12.07 4.87 -6.37
N PHE A 213 11.33 4.25 -7.29
CA PHE A 213 10.83 4.93 -8.49
C PHE A 213 9.83 6.04 -8.14
N GLU A 214 8.92 5.79 -7.19
CA GLU A 214 7.95 6.79 -6.76
C GLU A 214 8.62 7.98 -6.08
N ILE A 215 9.58 7.76 -5.19
CA ILE A 215 10.35 8.87 -4.57
C ILE A 215 11.03 9.70 -5.64
N ILE A 216 11.75 9.08 -6.58
CA ILE A 216 12.44 9.78 -7.67
C ILE A 216 11.44 10.58 -8.51
N ARG A 217 10.27 10.01 -8.82
CA ARG A 217 9.21 10.67 -9.58
C ARG A 217 8.69 11.92 -8.85
N GLN A 218 8.39 11.78 -7.55
CA GLN A 218 7.86 12.86 -6.73
C GLN A 218 8.88 14.02 -6.60
N LEU A 219 10.14 13.70 -6.35
CA LEU A 219 11.20 14.71 -6.23
C LEU A 219 11.41 15.47 -7.55
N LYS A 220 11.43 14.76 -8.70
CA LYS A 220 11.56 15.41 -10.02
C LYS A 220 10.39 16.33 -10.35
N ASN A 221 9.16 15.95 -9.96
CA ASN A 221 7.98 16.77 -10.23
C ASN A 221 7.94 18.03 -9.36
N ASN A 222 8.43 17.96 -8.13
CA ASN A 222 8.47 19.10 -7.20
C ASN A 222 9.74 19.98 -7.36
N SER A 223 10.70 19.55 -8.16
CA SER A 223 11.93 20.33 -8.45
C SER A 223 11.82 21.17 -9.74
N LYS A 224 10.67 21.12 -10.44
CA LYS A 224 10.44 22.01 -11.58
C LYS A 224 9.97 23.36 -11.05
N PRO A 225 10.65 24.47 -11.47
CA PRO A 225 10.31 25.83 -11.06
C PRO A 225 8.92 26.24 -11.55
#